data_722f895219bd041156cce0190698858d
#
_entry.id   722f895219bd041156cce0190698858d
#
_cell.length_a   1.000
_cell.length_b   1.000
_cell.length_c   1.000
_cell.angle_alpha   90.00
_cell.angle_beta   90.00
_cell.angle_gamma   90.00
#
_symmetry.space_group_name_H-M   'P 1'
#
loop_
_entity.id
_entity.type
_entity.pdbx_description
1 polymer ?
#
loop_
_entity_poly.entity_id
_entity_poly.type
_entity_poly.pdbx_seq_one_letter_code
_entity_poly.pdbx_strand_id
1 'polypeptide(L)'
;YSFLDAPLKVAGRIAYSDGGEVKTEVVESKYTVVIPSLAIHHNPDANTKLALSVQKDMLPLLGDAKDVYSTLTDKDVIDADLFVVPATSAFSGGVGAEFLCAPRLDNLLSVYSSLNAIINATPKDIAVCCCFDNEEVGSETKQGAASNILSTLLMKINRAFMKNDDDFTFATENGVLLSADNAH
;
A
#
# COMPACT_ATOMS: atom_id res chain seq x y z
N TYR A 1 5.60 -12.40 -1.97
CA TYR A 1 6.91 -12.41 -2.67
C TYR A 1 6.87 -13.12 -4.02
N SER A 2 5.85 -12.90 -4.82
CA SER A 2 5.64 -13.62 -6.08
C SER A 2 5.95 -12.77 -7.32
N PHE A 3 6.93 -11.88 -7.24
CA PHE A 3 7.33 -10.99 -8.34
C PHE A 3 8.47 -11.55 -9.20
N LEU A 4 8.86 -12.81 -8.99
CA LEU A 4 9.89 -13.44 -9.80
C LEU A 4 9.47 -13.48 -11.27
N ASP A 5 10.41 -13.15 -12.16
CA ASP A 5 10.27 -13.14 -13.62
C ASP A 5 9.18 -12.19 -14.16
N ALA A 6 8.57 -11.39 -13.31
CA ALA A 6 7.59 -10.39 -13.73
C ALA A 6 8.26 -9.06 -14.10
N PRO A 7 7.70 -8.29 -15.04
CA PRO A 7 8.15 -6.91 -15.28
C PRO A 7 7.73 -6.03 -14.11
N LEU A 8 8.71 -5.36 -13.51
CA LEU A 8 8.55 -4.53 -12.32
C LEU A 8 9.07 -3.12 -12.58
N LYS A 9 8.63 -2.17 -11.78
CA LYS A 9 9.13 -0.80 -11.71
C LYS A 9 9.64 -0.48 -10.31
N VAL A 10 10.45 0.54 -10.20
CA VAL A 10 10.83 1.15 -8.92
C VAL A 10 9.99 2.40 -8.74
N ALA A 11 9.28 2.50 -7.63
CA ALA A 11 8.44 3.66 -7.30
C ALA A 11 8.46 3.93 -5.81
N GLY A 12 8.20 5.17 -5.43
CA GLY A 12 8.13 5.55 -4.01
C GLY A 12 8.27 7.04 -3.81
N ARG A 13 8.59 7.42 -2.59
CA ARG A 13 8.80 8.81 -2.19
C ARG A 13 10.29 9.08 -2.05
N ILE A 14 10.74 10.20 -2.56
CA ILE A 14 12.07 10.73 -2.31
C ILE A 14 11.97 12.04 -1.51
N ALA A 15 12.96 12.29 -0.65
CA ALA A 15 13.23 13.59 -0.04
C ALA A 15 14.50 14.17 -0.69
N TYR A 16 14.45 15.41 -1.09
CA TYR A 16 15.56 16.08 -1.77
C TYR A 16 15.76 17.52 -1.28
N SER A 17 16.97 18.06 -1.49
CA SER A 17 17.28 19.46 -1.16
C SER A 17 16.90 20.38 -2.31
N ASP A 18 16.20 21.45 -1.99
CA ASP A 18 15.89 22.53 -2.94
C ASP A 18 16.01 23.90 -2.24
N GLY A 19 17.05 24.65 -2.57
CA GLY A 19 17.28 25.96 -1.98
C GLY A 19 17.51 25.97 -0.46
N GLY A 20 17.97 24.85 0.13
CA GLY A 20 18.17 24.66 1.57
C GLY A 20 16.94 24.17 2.32
N GLU A 21 15.84 23.94 1.62
CA GLU A 21 14.64 23.31 2.17
C GLU A 21 14.57 21.82 1.76
N VAL A 22 14.00 20.99 2.63
CA VAL A 22 13.72 19.59 2.32
C VAL A 22 12.34 19.50 1.70
N LYS A 23 12.28 19.00 0.47
CA LYS A 23 11.04 18.74 -0.26
C LYS A 23 10.87 17.25 -0.50
N THR A 24 9.65 16.81 -0.72
CA THR A 24 9.34 15.42 -1.04
C THR A 24 8.51 15.33 -2.33
N GLU A 25 8.72 14.27 -3.10
CA GLU A 25 7.88 13.92 -4.25
C GLU A 25 7.77 12.42 -4.42
N VAL A 26 6.75 11.99 -5.16
CA VAL A 26 6.59 10.59 -5.57
C VAL A 26 7.22 10.43 -6.95
N VAL A 27 8.05 9.41 -7.08
CA VAL A 27 8.76 9.06 -8.32
C VAL A 27 8.42 7.64 -8.76
N GLU A 28 8.52 7.40 -10.06
CA GLU A 28 8.36 6.08 -10.67
C GLU A 28 9.39 5.94 -11.80
N SER A 29 10.01 4.77 -11.91
CA SER A 29 10.99 4.51 -12.97
C SER A 29 10.35 4.48 -14.36
N LYS A 30 11.05 5.03 -15.35
CA LYS A 30 10.68 4.96 -16.77
C LYS A 30 11.10 3.63 -17.43
N TYR A 31 11.88 2.83 -16.71
CA TYR A 31 12.38 1.52 -17.12
C TYR A 31 11.72 0.42 -16.27
N THR A 32 11.87 -0.80 -16.72
CA THR A 32 11.47 -1.99 -15.97
C THR A 32 12.70 -2.71 -15.41
N VAL A 33 12.51 -3.34 -14.27
CA VAL A 33 13.46 -4.26 -13.65
C VAL A 33 12.83 -5.64 -13.53
N VAL A 34 13.63 -6.66 -13.30
CA VAL A 34 13.18 -8.04 -13.07
C VAL A 34 13.94 -8.64 -11.89
N ILE A 35 13.25 -9.42 -11.09
CA ILE A 35 13.86 -10.30 -10.08
C ILE A 35 13.89 -11.70 -10.71
N PRO A 36 15.03 -12.18 -11.20
CA PRO A 36 15.09 -13.44 -11.94
C PRO A 36 14.96 -14.64 -11.00
N SER A 37 14.18 -15.62 -11.38
CA SER A 37 14.20 -16.94 -10.74
C SER A 37 15.41 -17.76 -11.17
N LEU A 38 15.78 -18.75 -10.36
CA LEU A 38 16.82 -19.70 -10.71
C LEU A 38 16.20 -20.97 -11.30
N ALA A 39 16.77 -21.41 -12.43
CA ALA A 39 16.42 -22.70 -13.02
C ALA A 39 16.81 -23.85 -12.10
N ILE A 40 16.15 -24.99 -12.26
CA ILE A 40 16.39 -26.21 -11.48
C ILE A 40 17.87 -26.65 -11.46
N HIS A 41 18.64 -26.34 -12.48
CA HIS A 41 20.07 -26.62 -12.57
C HIS A 41 20.91 -25.88 -11.49
N HIS A 42 20.41 -24.75 -11.01
CA HIS A 42 21.04 -23.90 -9.99
C HIS A 42 20.29 -23.93 -8.65
N ASN A 43 19.05 -24.42 -8.65
CA ASN A 43 18.22 -24.59 -7.48
C ASN A 43 17.48 -25.94 -7.56
N PRO A 44 18.07 -27.04 -7.05
CA PRO A 44 17.44 -28.37 -7.11
C PRO A 44 16.05 -28.44 -6.45
N ASP A 45 15.75 -27.53 -5.53
CA ASP A 45 14.48 -27.47 -4.80
C ASP A 45 13.41 -26.61 -5.51
N ALA A 46 13.70 -26.04 -6.68
CA ALA A 46 12.82 -25.08 -7.36
C ALA A 46 11.37 -25.59 -7.56
N ASN A 47 11.18 -26.89 -7.75
CA ASN A 47 9.88 -27.51 -7.94
C ASN A 47 9.24 -28.07 -6.65
N THR A 48 9.93 -28.04 -5.53
CA THR A 48 9.51 -28.70 -4.30
C THR A 48 9.44 -27.75 -3.10
N LYS A 49 10.19 -26.64 -3.16
CA LYS A 49 10.29 -25.71 -2.04
C LYS A 49 10.52 -24.27 -2.53
N LEU A 50 9.62 -23.37 -2.16
CA LEU A 50 9.84 -21.95 -2.31
C LEU A 50 10.35 -21.35 -0.98
N ALA A 51 11.66 -21.13 -0.88
CA ALA A 51 12.31 -20.56 0.30
C ALA A 51 13.28 -19.46 -0.16
N LEU A 52 12.77 -18.25 -0.28
CA LEU A 52 13.50 -17.10 -0.79
C LEU A 52 14.12 -16.29 0.35
N SER A 53 15.40 -15.95 0.20
CA SER A 53 16.08 -14.96 1.02
C SER A 53 15.87 -13.58 0.40
N VAL A 54 15.28 -12.66 1.13
CA VAL A 54 15.05 -11.29 0.65
C VAL A 54 16.35 -10.62 0.19
N GLN A 55 17.45 -10.83 0.93
CA GLN A 55 18.73 -10.21 0.63
C GLN A 55 19.50 -10.85 -0.54
N LYS A 56 19.17 -12.08 -0.94
CA LYS A 56 19.91 -12.81 -1.97
C LYS A 56 19.09 -13.07 -3.21
N ASP A 57 17.82 -13.44 -3.01
CA ASP A 57 16.99 -13.97 -4.09
C ASP A 57 15.97 -12.94 -4.59
N MET A 58 15.75 -11.85 -3.83
CA MET A 58 14.74 -10.83 -4.16
C MET A 58 15.35 -9.51 -4.65
N LEU A 59 16.55 -9.54 -5.19
CA LEU A 59 17.23 -8.36 -5.70
C LEU A 59 16.86 -8.11 -7.18
N PRO A 60 16.25 -6.96 -7.49
CA PRO A 60 15.95 -6.61 -8.87
C PRO A 60 17.23 -6.25 -9.64
N LEU A 61 17.30 -6.66 -10.89
CA LEU A 61 18.39 -6.30 -11.79
C LEU A 61 18.18 -4.88 -12.32
N LEU A 62 19.02 -3.96 -11.88
CA LEU A 62 18.97 -2.55 -12.28
C LEU A 62 19.75 -2.28 -13.58
N GLY A 63 20.72 -3.13 -13.91
CA GLY A 63 21.63 -2.94 -15.05
C GLY A 63 22.84 -2.07 -14.70
N ASP A 64 23.41 -1.43 -15.70
CA ASP A 64 24.62 -0.60 -15.55
C ASP A 64 24.27 0.82 -15.12
N ALA A 65 23.89 0.98 -13.86
CA ALA A 65 23.60 2.27 -13.24
C ALA A 65 24.46 2.48 -12.00
N LYS A 66 24.86 3.72 -11.75
CA LYS A 66 25.67 4.09 -10.58
C LYS A 66 24.94 3.79 -9.27
N ASP A 67 23.67 4.16 -9.19
CA ASP A 67 22.78 3.97 -8.06
C ASP A 67 21.32 4.10 -8.53
N VAL A 68 20.38 3.71 -7.69
CA VAL A 68 18.96 3.75 -8.03
C VAL A 68 18.44 5.18 -8.12
N TYR A 69 18.93 6.10 -7.31
CA TYR A 69 18.41 7.47 -7.25
C TYR A 69 18.65 8.24 -8.53
N SER A 70 19.87 8.14 -9.08
CA SER A 70 20.24 8.79 -10.35
C SER A 70 19.42 8.31 -11.55
N THR A 71 18.75 7.15 -11.43
CA THR A 71 17.86 6.64 -12.48
C THR A 71 16.44 7.15 -12.38
N LEU A 72 16.06 7.71 -11.25
CA LEU A 72 14.70 8.19 -10.96
C LEU A 72 14.57 9.71 -11.07
N THR A 73 15.62 10.44 -10.76
CA THR A 73 15.59 11.90 -10.71
C THR A 73 17.00 12.51 -10.87
N ASP A 74 17.05 13.77 -11.34
CA ASP A 74 18.27 14.57 -11.38
C ASP A 74 18.48 15.41 -10.09
N LYS A 75 17.59 15.24 -9.09
CA LYS A 75 17.63 16.00 -7.84
C LYS A 75 18.65 15.42 -6.86
N ASP A 76 19.10 16.25 -5.93
CA ASP A 76 19.99 15.85 -4.83
C ASP A 76 19.16 15.14 -3.74
N VAL A 77 19.05 13.81 -3.87
CA VAL A 77 18.26 12.97 -2.97
C VAL A 77 18.95 12.80 -1.64
N ILE A 78 18.28 13.20 -0.56
CA ILE A 78 18.74 13.07 0.82
C ILE A 78 18.34 11.71 1.38
N ASP A 79 17.09 11.28 1.11
CA ASP A 79 16.53 10.03 1.61
C ASP A 79 15.39 9.56 0.71
N ALA A 80 15.05 8.27 0.78
CA ALA A 80 13.98 7.71 -0.04
C ALA A 80 13.34 6.48 0.61
N ASP A 81 12.06 6.32 0.33
CA ASP A 81 11.27 5.14 0.64
C ASP A 81 10.77 4.55 -0.69
N LEU A 82 11.57 3.61 -1.23
CA LEU A 82 11.38 3.04 -2.57
C LEU A 82 10.93 1.58 -2.49
N PHE A 83 10.03 1.23 -3.39
CA PHE A 83 9.45 -0.10 -3.52
C PHE A 83 9.58 -0.61 -4.94
N VAL A 84 9.63 -1.93 -5.06
CA VAL A 84 9.46 -2.61 -6.34
C VAL A 84 7.97 -2.91 -6.52
N VAL A 85 7.40 -2.44 -7.62
CA VAL A 85 5.96 -2.53 -7.89
C VAL A 85 5.71 -3.21 -9.25
N PRO A 86 4.59 -3.90 -9.45
CA PRO A 86 4.23 -4.46 -10.76
C PRO A 86 4.15 -3.39 -11.85
N ALA A 87 4.79 -3.64 -12.99
CA ALA A 87 4.70 -2.78 -14.18
C ALA A 87 3.46 -3.07 -15.03
N THR A 88 2.78 -4.19 -14.78
CA THR A 88 1.57 -4.59 -15.50
C THR A 88 0.35 -3.87 -15.00
N SER A 89 -0.48 -3.39 -15.92
CA SER A 89 -1.81 -2.83 -15.61
C SER A 89 -2.80 -3.94 -15.23
N ALA A 90 -3.91 -3.56 -14.61
CA ALA A 90 -5.05 -4.46 -14.43
C ALA A 90 -5.55 -4.97 -15.78
N PHE A 91 -5.99 -6.21 -15.81
CA PHE A 91 -6.55 -6.85 -17.02
C PHE A 91 -7.67 -7.81 -16.67
N SER A 92 -8.50 -8.12 -17.68
CA SER A 92 -9.50 -9.17 -17.57
C SER A 92 -8.90 -10.50 -18.00
N GLY A 93 -9.06 -11.53 -17.18
CA GLY A 93 -8.57 -12.90 -17.41
C GLY A 93 -9.71 -13.89 -17.58
N GLY A 94 -9.36 -15.14 -17.99
CA GLY A 94 -10.32 -16.21 -18.27
C GLY A 94 -10.79 -16.21 -19.73
N VAL A 95 -11.40 -17.31 -20.16
CA VAL A 95 -11.88 -17.48 -21.55
C VAL A 95 -13.00 -16.49 -21.89
N GLY A 96 -13.86 -16.19 -20.91
CA GLY A 96 -14.95 -15.21 -21.02
C GLY A 96 -14.62 -13.85 -20.42
N ALA A 97 -13.34 -13.58 -20.06
CA ALA A 97 -12.90 -12.37 -19.36
C ALA A 97 -13.64 -12.14 -18.03
N GLU A 98 -13.99 -13.22 -17.35
CA GLU A 98 -14.78 -13.23 -16.13
C GLU A 98 -13.98 -12.87 -14.85
N PHE A 99 -12.65 -12.84 -14.94
CA PHE A 99 -11.77 -12.51 -13.82
C PHE A 99 -11.18 -11.13 -13.99
N LEU A 100 -11.18 -10.33 -12.94
CA LEU A 100 -10.36 -9.11 -12.85
C LEU A 100 -9.04 -9.46 -12.18
N CYS A 101 -7.94 -9.25 -12.89
CA CYS A 101 -6.59 -9.49 -12.40
C CYS A 101 -5.88 -8.14 -12.20
N ALA A 102 -5.49 -7.83 -10.99
CA ALA A 102 -4.80 -6.60 -10.66
C ALA A 102 -3.96 -6.77 -9.39
N PRO A 103 -2.87 -6.01 -9.23
CA PRO A 103 -2.21 -5.91 -7.94
C PRO A 103 -3.09 -5.14 -6.96
N ARG A 104 -2.94 -5.43 -5.67
CA ARG A 104 -3.57 -4.68 -4.56
C ARG A 104 -5.11 -4.71 -4.55
N LEU A 105 -5.73 -5.74 -5.12
CA LEU A 105 -7.17 -5.99 -4.93
C LEU A 105 -7.50 -6.13 -3.45
N ASP A 106 -6.67 -6.84 -2.72
CA ASP A 106 -6.54 -6.75 -1.30
C ASP A 106 -5.66 -5.52 -0.97
N ASN A 107 -6.19 -4.46 -0.35
CA ASN A 107 -7.58 -4.31 0.13
C ASN A 107 -8.31 -3.17 -0.61
N LEU A 108 -7.84 -2.76 -1.79
CA LEU A 108 -8.43 -1.63 -2.53
C LEU A 108 -9.88 -1.90 -2.99
N LEU A 109 -10.27 -3.15 -3.14
CA LEU A 109 -11.66 -3.48 -3.47
C LEU A 109 -12.61 -3.18 -2.31
N SER A 110 -12.21 -3.51 -1.08
CA SER A 110 -12.97 -3.16 0.12
C SER A 110 -12.98 -1.65 0.37
N VAL A 111 -11.87 -0.96 0.12
CA VAL A 111 -11.81 0.52 0.16
C VAL A 111 -12.78 1.13 -0.84
N TYR A 112 -12.77 0.67 -2.08
CA TYR A 112 -13.70 1.15 -3.12
C TYR A 112 -15.16 0.93 -2.72
N SER A 113 -15.49 -0.28 -2.24
CA SER A 113 -16.84 -0.64 -1.82
C SER A 113 -17.32 0.20 -0.65
N SER A 114 -16.47 0.41 0.36
CA SER A 114 -16.78 1.22 1.54
C SER A 114 -16.98 2.70 1.20
N LEU A 115 -16.11 3.26 0.34
CA LEU A 115 -16.26 4.64 -0.13
C LEU A 115 -17.54 4.83 -0.95
N ASN A 116 -17.85 3.91 -1.86
CA ASN A 116 -19.12 3.98 -2.62
C ASN A 116 -20.33 3.85 -1.70
N ALA A 117 -20.26 2.98 -0.70
CA ALA A 117 -21.35 2.82 0.26
C ALA A 117 -21.63 4.13 1.01
N ILE A 118 -20.61 4.80 1.55
CA ILE A 118 -20.81 6.04 2.32
C ILE A 118 -21.23 7.21 1.44
N ILE A 119 -20.70 7.31 0.20
CA ILE A 119 -21.07 8.37 -0.75
C ILE A 119 -22.55 8.28 -1.16
N ASN A 120 -23.06 7.06 -1.32
CA ASN A 120 -24.45 6.83 -1.75
C ASN A 120 -25.42 6.60 -0.58
N ALA A 121 -24.94 6.54 0.66
CA ALA A 121 -25.79 6.38 1.83
C ALA A 121 -26.55 7.67 2.17
N THR A 122 -27.72 7.51 2.78
CA THR A 122 -28.45 8.59 3.45
C THR A 122 -28.57 8.21 4.92
N PRO A 123 -27.49 8.33 5.71
CA PRO A 123 -27.49 7.89 7.09
C PRO A 123 -28.40 8.77 7.94
N LYS A 124 -29.10 8.15 8.90
CA LYS A 124 -29.88 8.90 9.91
C LYS A 124 -28.98 9.39 11.05
N ASP A 125 -27.87 8.70 11.25
CA ASP A 125 -26.86 8.97 12.26
C ASP A 125 -25.51 9.27 11.61
N ILE A 126 -24.45 9.47 12.41
CA ILE A 126 -23.11 9.76 11.92
C ILE A 126 -22.52 8.49 11.30
N ALA A 127 -22.21 8.56 10.01
CA ALA A 127 -21.46 7.51 9.32
C ALA A 127 -20.02 7.94 9.10
N VAL A 128 -19.08 7.04 9.37
CA VAL A 128 -17.64 7.28 9.21
C VAL A 128 -17.04 6.14 8.40
N CYS A 129 -16.27 6.47 7.37
CA CYS A 129 -15.45 5.52 6.63
C CYS A 129 -13.99 5.85 6.88
N CYS A 130 -13.22 4.88 7.39
CA CYS A 130 -11.79 5.01 7.62
C CYS A 130 -11.02 4.00 6.78
N CYS A 131 -10.04 4.48 6.02
CA CYS A 131 -9.08 3.64 5.31
C CYS A 131 -7.73 3.79 6.01
N PHE A 132 -7.26 2.74 6.64
CA PHE A 132 -5.99 2.73 7.36
C PHE A 132 -4.85 2.30 6.45
N ASP A 133 -3.64 2.72 6.79
CA ASP A 133 -2.41 2.30 6.12
C ASP A 133 -1.68 1.23 6.96
N ASN A 134 -0.71 0.56 6.34
CA ASN A 134 0.22 -0.36 7.02
C ASN A 134 -0.43 -1.57 7.71
N GLU A 135 -1.50 -2.10 7.17
CA GLU A 135 -2.11 -3.33 7.67
C GLU A 135 -1.12 -4.50 7.62
N GLU A 136 -0.43 -4.69 6.50
CA GLU A 136 0.51 -5.79 6.24
C GLU A 136 1.71 -5.85 7.20
N VAL A 137 2.07 -4.74 7.84
CA VAL A 137 3.11 -4.68 8.87
C VAL A 137 2.55 -4.71 10.29
N GLY A 138 1.27 -5.10 10.45
CA GLY A 138 0.62 -5.35 11.73
C GLY A 138 -0.16 -4.18 12.32
N SER A 139 -0.47 -3.13 11.53
CA SER A 139 -1.32 -2.00 11.93
C SER A 139 -0.82 -1.14 13.11
N GLU A 140 0.34 -1.41 13.68
CA GLU A 140 0.88 -0.73 14.86
C GLU A 140 1.61 0.58 14.55
N THR A 141 1.65 1.00 13.29
CA THR A 141 2.25 2.26 12.89
C THR A 141 1.36 3.44 13.26
N LYS A 142 1.92 4.67 13.19
CA LYS A 142 1.20 5.90 13.53
C LYS A 142 -0.12 6.08 12.77
N GLN A 143 -0.22 5.59 11.55
CA GLN A 143 -1.37 5.68 10.65
C GLN A 143 -2.16 4.36 10.51
N GLY A 144 -1.75 3.33 11.23
CA GLY A 144 -2.39 2.02 11.22
C GLY A 144 -3.64 1.95 12.08
N ALA A 145 -4.44 0.90 11.89
CA ALA A 145 -5.70 0.70 12.61
C ALA A 145 -5.53 0.51 14.13
N ALA A 146 -4.39 -0.05 14.58
CA ALA A 146 -4.06 -0.22 15.98
C ALA A 146 -3.52 1.06 16.66
N SER A 147 -3.35 2.15 15.92
CA SER A 147 -2.92 3.43 16.48
C SER A 147 -4.07 4.21 17.13
N ASN A 148 -3.72 5.33 17.75
CA ASN A 148 -4.71 6.24 18.34
C ASN A 148 -5.36 7.20 17.32
N ILE A 149 -5.10 7.04 16.01
CA ILE A 149 -5.54 8.02 15.00
C ILE A 149 -7.07 8.12 14.93
N LEU A 150 -7.76 6.97 14.91
CA LEU A 150 -9.23 6.94 14.82
C LEU A 150 -9.87 7.56 16.05
N SER A 151 -9.52 7.08 17.24
CA SER A 151 -10.10 7.58 18.51
C SER A 151 -9.82 9.06 18.71
N THR A 152 -8.60 9.52 18.40
CA THR A 152 -8.24 10.93 18.49
C THR A 152 -9.04 11.78 17.52
N LEU A 153 -9.23 11.32 16.28
CA LEU A 153 -9.98 12.04 15.26
C LEU A 153 -11.47 12.13 15.62
N LEU A 154 -12.08 11.01 16.02
CA LEU A 154 -13.49 10.96 16.42
C LEU A 154 -13.75 11.86 17.64
N MET A 155 -12.85 11.86 18.63
CA MET A 155 -12.94 12.75 19.78
C MET A 155 -12.85 14.22 19.39
N LYS A 156 -11.97 14.59 18.44
CA LYS A 156 -11.88 15.96 17.91
C LYS A 156 -13.16 16.36 17.17
N ILE A 157 -13.72 15.46 16.38
CA ILE A 157 -15.00 15.67 15.67
C ILE A 157 -16.13 15.89 16.69
N ASN A 158 -16.23 15.04 17.72
CA ASN A 158 -17.22 15.17 18.79
C ASN A 158 -17.16 16.57 19.44
N ARG A 159 -15.97 17.02 19.80
CA ARG A 159 -15.75 18.36 20.38
C ARG A 159 -16.07 19.49 19.40
N ALA A 160 -15.81 19.32 18.11
CA ALA A 160 -16.15 20.31 17.10
C ALA A 160 -17.68 20.51 16.98
N PHE A 161 -18.47 19.47 17.28
CA PHE A 161 -19.93 19.55 17.43
C PHE A 161 -20.39 20.00 18.83
N MET A 162 -19.46 20.52 19.66
CA MET A 162 -19.73 20.97 21.03
C MET A 162 -20.33 19.88 21.93
N LYS A 163 -19.97 18.62 21.69
CA LYS A 163 -20.33 17.46 22.48
C LYS A 163 -19.27 17.18 23.56
N ASN A 164 -19.68 16.63 24.68
CA ASN A 164 -18.78 16.28 25.79
C ASN A 164 -18.28 14.83 25.68
N ASP A 165 -17.51 14.41 26.68
CA ASP A 165 -16.90 13.06 26.70
C ASP A 165 -17.95 11.96 26.99
N ASP A 166 -19.05 12.26 27.71
CA ASP A 166 -20.15 11.32 27.92
C ASP A 166 -20.92 11.08 26.61
N ASP A 167 -21.16 12.14 25.82
CA ASP A 167 -21.74 12.03 24.48
C ASP A 167 -20.85 11.15 23.57
N PHE A 168 -19.53 11.28 23.67
CA PHE A 168 -18.59 10.47 22.91
C PHE A 168 -18.67 8.99 23.32
N THR A 169 -18.63 8.74 24.62
CA THR A 169 -18.76 7.39 25.19
C THR A 169 -20.07 6.74 24.75
N PHE A 170 -21.18 7.45 24.87
CA PHE A 170 -22.49 6.97 24.44
C PHE A 170 -22.50 6.62 22.94
N ALA A 171 -21.93 7.49 22.10
CA ALA A 171 -21.90 7.26 20.64
C ALA A 171 -21.04 6.03 20.27
N THR A 172 -19.92 5.82 20.94
CA THR A 172 -19.03 4.68 20.65
C THR A 172 -19.56 3.37 21.19
N GLU A 173 -20.21 3.35 22.36
CA GLU A 173 -20.80 2.15 22.94
C GLU A 173 -22.06 1.69 22.20
N ASN A 174 -22.82 2.61 21.59
CA ASN A 174 -24.02 2.30 20.82
C ASN A 174 -23.74 2.31 19.31
N GLY A 175 -22.51 2.52 18.89
CA GLY A 175 -22.07 2.49 17.51
C GLY A 175 -21.94 1.08 16.96
N VAL A 176 -21.95 0.96 15.64
CA VAL A 176 -21.64 -0.29 14.92
C VAL A 176 -20.34 -0.08 14.14
N LEU A 177 -19.39 -0.97 14.33
CA LEU A 177 -18.15 -1.02 13.57
C LEU A 177 -18.23 -2.19 12.58
N LEU A 178 -18.02 -1.87 11.30
CA LEU A 178 -17.86 -2.86 10.25
C LEU A 178 -16.41 -2.84 9.78
N SER A 179 -15.73 -3.97 9.93
CA SER A 179 -14.40 -4.19 9.33
C SER A 179 -14.57 -4.88 7.98
N ALA A 180 -13.94 -4.33 6.96
CA ALA A 180 -14.00 -4.84 5.60
C ALA A 180 -12.60 -5.17 5.09
N ASP A 181 -12.44 -6.42 4.68
CA ASP A 181 -11.22 -6.95 4.09
C ASP A 181 -11.57 -7.91 2.96
N ASN A 182 -10.60 -8.29 2.13
CA ASN A 182 -10.83 -9.22 1.04
C ASN A 182 -10.46 -10.64 1.44
N ALA A 183 -11.29 -11.60 1.02
CA ALA A 183 -10.93 -13.02 1.08
C ALA A 183 -9.95 -13.37 -0.06
N HIS A 184 -9.12 -14.36 0.17
CA HIS A 184 -8.21 -14.94 -0.83
C HIS A 184 -8.95 -15.78 -1.86
#